data_66a318d5b90110ad5bc167db52915e4a
#
_entry.id   66a318d5b90110ad5bc167db52915e4a
#
_cell.length_a   1.000
_cell.length_b   1.000
_cell.length_c   1.000
_cell.angle_alpha   90.00
_cell.angle_beta   90.00
_cell.angle_gamma   90.00
#
_symmetry.space_group_name_H-M   'P 1'
#
loop_
_entity.id
_entity.type
_entity.pdbx_description
1 polymer ?
#
loop_
_entity_poly.entity_id
_entity_poly.type
_entity_poly.pdbx_seq_one_letter_code
_entity_poly.pdbx_strand_id
1 'polypeptide(L)'
;MLELKQIKKSFGQKLVLKSVSLTAKPGELIHISGINGSGKSTIFKIITGLLKADSGEIKLDENDIVGALIENPNFLEYESAMSNLHFLANLNKRFNEKEVRDLLQYFMLDPDNPEPIVKYSVGMRQKVGIIQAVMENQNIILLDEPTRGIDQESIGLFVAMLKKLRQQNKIIVVASHDQINELKYDRQFVLKKGILREKQK
;
A
#
# COMPACT_ATOMS: atom_id res chain seq x y z
N MET A 1 -15.22 -4.48 4.32
CA MET A 1 -15.31 -2.98 4.37
C MET A 1 -14.28 -2.46 5.34
N LEU A 2 -13.52 -1.41 5.00
CA LEU A 2 -12.56 -0.78 5.94
C LEU A 2 -13.20 0.46 6.59
N GLU A 3 -13.23 0.52 7.91
CA GLU A 3 -13.71 1.69 8.65
C GLU A 3 -12.73 2.08 9.75
N LEU A 4 -12.35 3.36 9.76
CA LEU A 4 -11.60 4.02 10.82
C LEU A 4 -12.53 5.01 11.54
N LYS A 5 -12.61 4.95 12.87
CA LYS A 5 -13.41 5.86 13.68
C LYS A 5 -12.54 6.60 14.68
N GLN A 6 -12.41 7.91 14.51
CA GLN A 6 -11.77 8.84 15.43
C GLN A 6 -10.39 8.38 15.92
N ILE A 7 -9.57 7.84 15.03
CA ILE A 7 -8.23 7.35 15.34
C ILE A 7 -7.35 8.51 15.83
N LYS A 8 -6.73 8.31 16.98
CA LYS A 8 -5.72 9.21 17.56
C LYS A 8 -4.41 8.47 17.73
N LYS A 9 -3.30 9.19 17.52
CA LYS A 9 -1.95 8.67 17.73
C LYS A 9 -0.96 9.77 18.08
N SER A 10 -0.22 9.54 19.16
CA SER A 10 0.88 10.37 19.60
C SER A 10 2.19 9.58 19.63
N PHE A 11 3.30 10.26 19.45
CA PHE A 11 4.65 9.76 19.70
C PHE A 11 5.33 10.70 20.69
N GLY A 12 5.51 10.23 21.93
CA GLY A 12 5.90 11.09 23.04
C GLY A 12 4.90 12.24 23.20
N GLN A 13 5.37 13.47 23.18
CA GLN A 13 4.52 14.66 23.30
C GLN A 13 3.91 15.13 21.96
N LYS A 14 4.31 14.52 20.84
CA LYS A 14 3.85 14.95 19.51
C LYS A 14 2.57 14.20 19.11
N LEU A 15 1.44 14.89 19.09
CA LEU A 15 0.18 14.37 18.57
C LEU A 15 0.20 14.39 17.03
N VAL A 16 0.29 13.18 16.41
CA VAL A 16 0.40 12.99 14.95
C VAL A 16 -0.97 12.83 14.30
N LEU A 17 -1.85 12.00 14.87
CA LEU A 17 -3.23 11.86 14.44
C LEU A 17 -4.16 12.33 15.57
N LYS A 18 -5.01 13.32 15.26
CA LYS A 18 -5.91 13.96 16.25
C LYS A 18 -7.29 13.33 16.29
N SER A 19 -7.83 13.07 15.11
CA SER A 19 -9.12 12.41 14.92
C SER A 19 -9.24 12.05 13.44
N VAL A 20 -8.86 10.84 13.08
CA VAL A 20 -8.91 10.36 11.70
C VAL A 20 -10.07 9.39 11.58
N SER A 21 -11.01 9.73 10.69
CA SER A 21 -12.12 8.85 10.33
C SER A 21 -12.14 8.67 8.83
N LEU A 22 -12.32 7.44 8.37
CA LEU A 22 -12.35 7.05 6.97
C LEU A 22 -13.21 5.79 6.84
N THR A 23 -14.08 5.75 5.86
CA THR A 23 -14.77 4.52 5.44
C THR A 23 -14.41 4.26 3.99
N ALA A 24 -14.00 3.05 3.66
CA ALA A 24 -13.74 2.61 2.30
C ALA A 24 -14.57 1.36 1.97
N LYS A 25 -15.21 1.39 0.79
CA LYS A 25 -16.08 0.32 0.30
C LYS A 25 -15.39 -0.51 -0.77
N PRO A 26 -15.80 -1.77 -0.98
CA PRO A 26 -15.32 -2.56 -2.11
C PRO A 26 -15.44 -1.81 -3.44
N GLY A 27 -14.39 -1.89 -4.25
CA GLY A 27 -14.29 -1.21 -5.53
C GLY A 27 -13.93 0.29 -5.47
N GLU A 28 -13.71 0.85 -4.27
CA GLU A 28 -13.25 2.24 -4.15
C GLU A 28 -11.73 2.37 -4.28
N LEU A 29 -11.30 3.34 -5.07
CA LEU A 29 -9.94 3.85 -5.15
C LEU A 29 -9.87 5.21 -4.45
N ILE A 30 -9.20 5.28 -3.32
CA ILE A 30 -9.12 6.45 -2.45
C ILE A 30 -7.70 7.01 -2.47
N HIS A 31 -7.59 8.34 -2.51
CA HIS A 31 -6.33 9.05 -2.36
C HIS A 31 -6.26 9.81 -1.04
N ILE A 32 -5.16 9.65 -0.32
CA ILE A 32 -4.83 10.45 0.87
C ILE A 32 -3.60 11.30 0.58
N SER A 33 -3.80 12.60 0.39
CA SER A 33 -2.70 13.55 0.21
C SER A 33 -2.26 14.15 1.54
N GLY A 34 -1.02 14.62 1.58
CA GLY A 34 -0.47 15.32 2.74
C GLY A 34 1.05 15.43 2.64
N ILE A 35 1.61 16.47 3.27
CA ILE A 35 3.05 16.68 3.31
C ILE A 35 3.78 15.53 4.01
N ASN A 36 5.09 15.40 3.76
CA ASN A 36 5.92 14.43 4.46
C ASN A 36 5.84 14.64 5.99
N GLY A 37 5.72 13.53 6.73
CA GLY A 37 5.53 13.57 8.19
C GLY A 37 4.13 13.99 8.66
N SER A 38 3.13 14.12 7.77
CA SER A 38 1.74 14.42 8.17
C SER A 38 1.03 13.29 8.89
N GLY A 39 1.54 12.04 8.79
CA GLY A 39 0.97 10.86 9.42
C GLY A 39 0.30 9.86 8.45
N LYS A 40 0.51 9.98 7.11
CA LYS A 40 -0.05 9.04 6.11
C LYS A 40 0.37 7.60 6.41
N SER A 41 1.68 7.34 6.51
CA SER A 41 2.23 6.03 6.86
C SER A 41 1.77 5.55 8.25
N THR A 42 1.56 6.48 9.19
CA THR A 42 1.02 6.15 10.52
C THR A 42 -0.39 5.58 10.44
N ILE A 43 -1.26 6.12 9.57
CA ILE A 43 -2.61 5.57 9.32
C ILE A 43 -2.48 4.13 8.80
N PHE A 44 -1.63 3.87 7.81
CA PHE A 44 -1.45 2.54 7.24
C PHE A 44 -0.86 1.54 8.25
N LYS A 45 0.15 1.95 9.04
CA LYS A 45 0.69 1.13 10.12
C LYS A 45 -0.36 0.76 11.17
N ILE A 46 -1.32 1.64 11.42
CA ILE A 46 -2.43 1.37 12.33
C ILE A 46 -3.44 0.39 11.72
N ILE A 47 -3.79 0.55 10.43
CA ILE A 47 -4.70 -0.37 9.73
C ILE A 47 -4.12 -1.79 9.67
N THR A 48 -2.81 -1.92 9.42
CA THR A 48 -2.11 -3.21 9.35
C THR A 48 -1.80 -3.84 10.71
N GLY A 49 -2.10 -3.16 11.82
CA GLY A 49 -1.79 -3.63 13.17
C GLY A 49 -0.32 -3.50 13.57
N LEU A 50 0.56 -2.97 12.69
CA LEU A 50 1.98 -2.70 13.00
C LEU A 50 2.14 -1.62 14.07
N LEU A 51 1.11 -0.79 14.26
CA LEU A 51 1.08 0.26 15.26
C LEU A 51 -0.29 0.32 15.93
N LYS A 52 -0.32 0.34 17.26
CA LYS A 52 -1.57 0.51 18.01
C LYS A 52 -1.96 1.98 18.07
N ALA A 53 -3.24 2.28 17.77
CA ALA A 53 -3.82 3.60 18.01
C ALA A 53 -3.91 3.87 19.52
N ASP A 54 -3.82 5.14 19.92
CA ASP A 54 -4.00 5.54 21.32
C ASP A 54 -5.49 5.55 21.69
N SER A 55 -6.35 5.87 20.71
CA SER A 55 -7.81 5.77 20.83
C SER A 55 -8.46 5.72 19.44
N GLY A 56 -9.75 5.40 19.42
CA GLY A 56 -10.51 5.16 18.21
C GLY A 56 -10.66 3.66 17.89
N GLU A 57 -11.35 3.35 16.83
CA GLU A 57 -11.68 1.97 16.44
C GLU A 57 -11.37 1.73 14.97
N ILE A 58 -10.88 0.54 14.65
CA ILE A 58 -10.72 0.03 13.28
C ILE A 58 -11.66 -1.15 13.14
N LYS A 59 -12.44 -1.17 12.04
CA LYS A 59 -13.26 -2.30 11.67
C LYS A 59 -12.84 -2.81 10.31
N LEU A 60 -12.54 -4.09 10.28
CA LEU A 60 -12.31 -4.91 9.11
C LEU A 60 -13.26 -6.10 9.20
N ASP A 61 -13.68 -6.64 8.08
CA ASP A 61 -14.41 -7.89 8.06
C ASP A 61 -13.47 -9.05 8.36
N GLU A 62 -13.95 -10.12 8.98
CA GLU A 62 -13.10 -11.26 9.43
C GLU A 62 -12.29 -11.91 8.29
N ASN A 63 -12.81 -11.82 7.06
CA ASN A 63 -12.15 -12.37 5.87
C ASN A 63 -11.31 -11.34 5.11
N ASP A 64 -11.16 -10.12 5.65
CA ASP A 64 -10.35 -9.11 4.99
C ASP A 64 -8.87 -9.43 5.09
N ILE A 65 -8.22 -9.39 3.93
CA ILE A 65 -6.78 -9.59 3.79
C ILE A 65 -6.19 -8.27 3.36
N VAL A 66 -5.34 -7.71 4.22
CA VAL A 66 -4.68 -6.43 3.97
C VAL A 66 -3.31 -6.66 3.35
N GLY A 67 -3.09 -6.14 2.15
CA GLY A 67 -1.77 -6.00 1.57
C GLY A 67 -1.30 -4.56 1.68
N ALA A 68 -0.04 -4.36 2.00
CA ALA A 68 0.47 -3.01 2.22
C ALA A 68 1.90 -2.83 1.73
N LEU A 69 2.11 -1.73 1.02
CA LEU A 69 3.43 -1.14 0.78
C LEU A 69 3.51 0.12 1.64
N ILE A 70 4.30 0.09 2.73
CA ILE A 70 4.44 1.20 3.66
C ILE A 70 5.91 1.62 3.71
N GLU A 71 6.18 2.88 3.42
CA GLU A 71 7.54 3.43 3.37
C GLU A 71 8.46 2.63 2.41
N ASN A 72 9.69 2.33 2.81
CA ASN A 72 10.59 1.48 2.04
C ASN A 72 10.34 0.00 2.43
N PRO A 73 10.07 -0.87 1.48
CA PRO A 73 9.90 -2.29 1.80
C PRO A 73 11.21 -2.86 2.35
N ASN A 74 11.11 -3.53 3.50
CA ASN A 74 12.23 -4.26 4.10
C ASN A 74 12.23 -5.69 3.58
N PHE A 75 13.21 -6.02 2.78
CA PHE A 75 13.43 -7.34 2.23
C PHE A 75 14.64 -8.01 2.86
N LEU A 76 14.76 -9.32 2.71
CA LEU A 76 15.97 -10.07 3.00
C LEU A 76 17.02 -9.66 1.96
N GLU A 77 17.95 -8.81 2.34
CA GLU A 77 18.83 -8.04 1.44
C GLU A 77 19.67 -8.93 0.50
N TYR A 78 20.08 -10.11 0.98
CA TYR A 78 20.94 -11.03 0.25
C TYR A 78 20.18 -12.11 -0.53
N GLU A 79 18.85 -12.06 -0.51
CA GLU A 79 17.97 -12.95 -1.25
C GLU A 79 17.46 -12.31 -2.54
N SER A 80 17.10 -13.15 -3.53
CA SER A 80 16.49 -12.69 -4.78
C SER A 80 15.08 -12.11 -4.55
N ALA A 81 14.52 -11.42 -5.54
CA ALA A 81 13.13 -10.95 -5.50
C ALA A 81 12.15 -12.12 -5.32
N MET A 82 12.33 -13.20 -6.08
CA MET A 82 11.48 -14.40 -5.98
C MET A 82 11.58 -15.03 -4.58
N SER A 83 12.79 -15.20 -4.02
CA SER A 83 12.98 -15.75 -2.65
C SER A 83 12.28 -14.90 -1.60
N ASN A 84 12.35 -13.57 -1.70
CA ASN A 84 11.66 -12.65 -0.81
C ASN A 84 10.14 -12.80 -0.87
N LEU A 85 9.57 -12.79 -2.08
CA LEU A 85 8.12 -12.92 -2.27
C LEU A 85 7.62 -14.30 -1.82
N HIS A 86 8.36 -15.37 -2.10
CA HIS A 86 8.09 -16.70 -1.61
C HIS A 86 8.08 -16.76 -0.07
N PHE A 87 9.11 -16.21 0.57
CA PHE A 87 9.20 -16.16 2.03
C PHE A 87 7.98 -15.44 2.64
N LEU A 88 7.64 -14.26 2.13
CA LEU A 88 6.55 -13.44 2.66
C LEU A 88 5.17 -14.12 2.49
N ALA A 89 4.88 -14.67 1.31
CA ALA A 89 3.60 -15.35 1.07
C ALA A 89 3.47 -16.67 1.86
N ASN A 90 4.58 -17.36 2.15
CA ASN A 90 4.57 -18.56 2.98
C ASN A 90 4.24 -18.30 4.45
N LEU A 91 4.46 -17.10 4.96
CA LEU A 91 4.03 -16.73 6.32
C LEU A 91 2.51 -16.92 6.48
N ASN A 92 1.76 -16.66 5.42
CA ASN A 92 0.30 -16.83 5.38
C ASN A 92 -0.14 -18.14 4.69
N LYS A 93 0.80 -19.00 4.26
CA LYS A 93 0.53 -20.20 3.46
C LYS A 93 -0.27 -19.95 2.17
N ARG A 94 0.01 -18.81 1.52
CA ARG A 94 -0.73 -18.33 0.33
C ARG A 94 0.16 -18.15 -0.89
N PHE A 95 1.33 -18.75 -0.90
CA PHE A 95 2.25 -18.65 -2.03
C PHE A 95 1.66 -19.32 -3.29
N ASN A 96 1.55 -18.53 -4.35
CA ASN A 96 1.21 -18.98 -5.68
C ASN A 96 2.35 -18.59 -6.62
N GLU A 97 3.24 -19.55 -6.93
CA GLU A 97 4.43 -19.30 -7.75
C GLU A 97 4.09 -18.70 -9.10
N LYS A 98 3.06 -19.25 -9.76
CA LYS A 98 2.65 -18.77 -11.09
C LYS A 98 2.23 -17.29 -11.04
N GLU A 99 1.41 -16.91 -10.07
CA GLU A 99 0.94 -15.54 -9.91
C GLU A 99 2.09 -14.58 -9.61
N VAL A 100 3.03 -14.97 -8.76
CA VAL A 100 4.22 -14.17 -8.44
C VAL A 100 5.11 -13.99 -9.66
N ARG A 101 5.35 -15.06 -10.46
CA ARG A 101 6.09 -14.97 -11.73
C ARG A 101 5.42 -14.05 -12.72
N ASP A 102 4.12 -14.19 -12.90
CA ASP A 102 3.32 -13.36 -13.82
C ASP A 102 3.40 -11.88 -13.39
N LEU A 103 3.34 -11.57 -12.08
CA LEU A 103 3.47 -10.20 -11.56
C LEU A 103 4.88 -9.62 -11.73
N LEU A 104 5.94 -10.42 -11.51
CA LEU A 104 7.31 -9.98 -11.75
C LEU A 104 7.50 -9.61 -13.23
N GLN A 105 7.10 -10.51 -14.16
CA GLN A 105 7.17 -10.25 -15.58
C GLN A 105 6.32 -9.04 -16.00
N TYR A 106 5.13 -8.89 -15.40
CA TYR A 106 4.26 -7.74 -15.64
C TYR A 106 4.95 -6.41 -15.35
N PHE A 107 5.78 -6.35 -14.28
CA PHE A 107 6.58 -5.20 -13.93
C PHE A 107 7.98 -5.19 -14.56
N MET A 108 8.21 -6.01 -15.59
CA MET A 108 9.49 -6.12 -16.31
C MET A 108 10.67 -6.50 -15.40
N LEU A 109 10.39 -7.34 -14.40
CA LEU A 109 11.40 -7.97 -13.57
C LEU A 109 11.52 -9.44 -13.97
N ASP A 110 12.75 -9.92 -14.14
CA ASP A 110 13.00 -11.32 -14.42
C ASP A 110 12.76 -12.18 -13.16
N PRO A 111 11.79 -13.12 -13.18
CA PRO A 111 11.50 -13.96 -12.03
C PRO A 111 12.63 -14.95 -11.70
N ASP A 112 13.50 -15.25 -12.66
CA ASP A 112 14.64 -16.17 -12.49
C ASP A 112 15.95 -15.45 -12.21
N ASN A 113 15.95 -14.12 -12.07
CA ASN A 113 17.12 -13.35 -11.71
C ASN A 113 17.61 -13.73 -10.30
N PRO A 114 18.80 -14.35 -10.15
CA PRO A 114 19.36 -14.73 -8.86
C PRO A 114 19.97 -13.54 -8.07
N GLU A 115 19.97 -12.36 -8.67
CA GLU A 115 20.63 -11.20 -8.08
C GLU A 115 19.99 -10.82 -6.74
N PRO A 116 20.79 -10.63 -5.67
CA PRO A 116 20.28 -10.18 -4.37
C PRO A 116 19.59 -8.82 -4.47
N ILE A 117 18.46 -8.67 -3.75
CA ILE A 117 17.60 -7.48 -3.82
C ILE A 117 18.33 -6.20 -3.32
N VAL A 118 19.41 -6.34 -2.55
CA VAL A 118 20.25 -5.22 -2.14
C VAL A 118 20.86 -4.48 -3.34
N LYS A 119 21.07 -5.16 -4.46
CA LYS A 119 21.61 -4.57 -5.71
C LYS A 119 20.54 -3.92 -6.59
N TYR A 120 19.26 -4.14 -6.27
CA TYR A 120 18.16 -3.56 -7.04
C TYR A 120 18.13 -2.04 -6.87
N SER A 121 17.80 -1.33 -7.96
CA SER A 121 17.50 0.10 -7.89
C SER A 121 16.31 0.38 -6.97
N VAL A 122 16.16 1.64 -6.57
CA VAL A 122 14.98 2.06 -5.77
C VAL A 122 13.67 1.69 -6.47
N GLY A 123 13.58 1.93 -7.79
CA GLY A 123 12.40 1.59 -8.57
C GLY A 123 12.14 0.09 -8.66
N MET A 124 13.18 -0.74 -8.84
CA MET A 124 13.03 -2.19 -8.84
C MET A 124 12.51 -2.72 -7.49
N ARG A 125 13.07 -2.23 -6.37
CA ARG A 125 12.58 -2.59 -5.02
C ARG A 125 11.13 -2.15 -4.82
N GLN A 126 10.79 -0.98 -5.32
CA GLN A 126 9.42 -0.46 -5.25
C GLN A 126 8.44 -1.37 -6.00
N LYS A 127 8.80 -1.83 -7.21
CA LYS A 127 8.02 -2.81 -7.98
C LYS A 127 7.79 -4.10 -7.19
N VAL A 128 8.84 -4.66 -6.58
CA VAL A 128 8.71 -5.85 -5.72
C VAL A 128 7.80 -5.58 -4.51
N GLY A 129 7.87 -4.41 -3.89
CA GLY A 129 6.98 -4.01 -2.80
C GLY A 129 5.52 -3.87 -3.22
N ILE A 130 5.26 -3.38 -4.44
CA ILE A 130 3.91 -3.35 -5.02
C ILE A 130 3.39 -4.78 -5.24
N ILE A 131 4.22 -5.66 -5.80
CA ILE A 131 3.88 -7.08 -6.02
C ILE A 131 3.51 -7.75 -4.69
N GLN A 132 4.32 -7.59 -3.66
CA GLN A 132 4.06 -8.11 -2.31
C GLN A 132 2.70 -7.65 -1.76
N ALA A 133 2.29 -6.42 -2.04
CA ALA A 133 1.02 -5.88 -1.54
C ALA A 133 -0.22 -6.47 -2.25
N VAL A 134 -0.06 -7.18 -3.38
CA VAL A 134 -1.18 -7.70 -4.19
C VAL A 134 -1.14 -9.19 -4.50
N MET A 135 -0.01 -9.88 -4.25
CA MET A 135 0.27 -11.26 -4.71
C MET A 135 -0.54 -12.36 -4.02
N GLU A 136 -1.18 -12.08 -2.88
CA GLU A 136 -1.96 -13.05 -2.10
C GLU A 136 -3.47 -12.83 -2.26
N ASN A 137 -3.89 -12.21 -3.34
CA ASN A 137 -5.28 -11.85 -3.62
C ASN A 137 -5.93 -10.97 -2.53
N GLN A 138 -5.15 -10.08 -1.93
CA GLN A 138 -5.61 -9.12 -0.94
C GLN A 138 -6.84 -8.34 -1.42
N ASN A 139 -7.80 -8.11 -0.54
CA ASN A 139 -9.00 -7.35 -0.85
C ASN A 139 -8.95 -5.90 -0.34
N ILE A 140 -7.99 -5.59 0.54
CA ILE A 140 -7.64 -4.23 0.96
C ILE A 140 -6.17 -3.99 0.65
N ILE A 141 -5.89 -2.97 -0.15
CA ILE A 141 -4.55 -2.67 -0.67
C ILE A 141 -4.18 -1.24 -0.25
N LEU A 142 -3.11 -1.11 0.51
CA LEU A 142 -2.61 0.15 1.05
C LEU A 142 -1.25 0.46 0.44
N LEU A 143 -1.12 1.58 -0.26
CA LEU A 143 0.09 1.93 -1.02
C LEU A 143 0.60 3.32 -0.61
N ASP A 144 1.74 3.36 0.08
CA ASP A 144 2.38 4.60 0.53
C ASP A 144 3.50 4.98 -0.45
N GLU A 145 3.35 6.14 -1.09
CA GLU A 145 4.25 6.70 -2.12
C GLU A 145 4.64 5.66 -3.20
N PRO A 146 3.66 4.93 -3.80
CA PRO A 146 3.95 3.73 -4.60
C PRO A 146 4.73 4.00 -5.89
N THR A 147 4.72 5.22 -6.41
CA THR A 147 5.40 5.58 -7.66
C THR A 147 6.81 6.12 -7.45
N ARG A 148 7.30 6.13 -6.22
CA ARG A 148 8.62 6.65 -5.90
C ARG A 148 9.74 5.87 -6.61
N GLY A 149 10.50 6.56 -7.46
CA GLY A 149 11.64 5.98 -8.18
C GLY A 149 11.29 4.99 -9.29
N ILE A 150 10.01 4.86 -9.65
CA ILE A 150 9.54 4.04 -10.76
C ILE A 150 9.59 4.86 -12.05
N ASP A 151 9.99 4.22 -13.15
CA ASP A 151 9.98 4.80 -14.49
C ASP A 151 8.56 4.99 -15.05
N GLN A 152 8.41 5.85 -16.06
CA GLN A 152 7.10 6.21 -16.62
C GLN A 152 6.33 5.03 -17.22
N GLU A 153 7.03 4.07 -17.82
CA GLU A 153 6.41 2.87 -18.38
C GLU A 153 5.80 2.01 -17.27
N SER A 154 6.54 1.81 -16.19
CA SER A 154 6.08 1.07 -15.02
C SER A 154 4.97 1.78 -14.25
N ILE A 155 4.92 3.13 -14.28
CA ILE A 155 3.76 3.89 -13.77
C ILE A 155 2.51 3.54 -14.59
N GLY A 156 2.62 3.45 -15.92
CA GLY A 156 1.52 3.01 -16.78
C GLY A 156 0.99 1.61 -16.41
N LEU A 157 1.90 0.65 -16.20
CA LEU A 157 1.56 -0.69 -15.75
C LEU A 157 0.89 -0.69 -14.36
N PHE A 158 1.42 0.08 -13.43
CA PHE A 158 0.86 0.25 -12.09
C PHE A 158 -0.58 0.80 -12.14
N VAL A 159 -0.82 1.83 -12.94
CA VAL A 159 -2.16 2.41 -13.15
C VAL A 159 -3.13 1.38 -13.74
N ALA A 160 -2.71 0.62 -14.75
CA ALA A 160 -3.52 -0.43 -15.36
C ALA A 160 -3.86 -1.54 -14.35
N MET A 161 -2.89 -1.95 -13.52
CA MET A 161 -3.10 -2.91 -12.44
C MET A 161 -4.14 -2.41 -11.43
N LEU A 162 -4.03 -1.16 -10.94
CA LEU A 162 -4.99 -0.61 -9.99
C LEU A 162 -6.41 -0.54 -10.57
N LYS A 163 -6.55 -0.19 -11.86
CA LYS A 163 -7.86 -0.22 -12.54
C LYS A 163 -8.46 -1.62 -12.58
N LYS A 164 -7.65 -2.65 -12.86
CA LYS A 164 -8.06 -4.05 -12.83
C LYS A 164 -8.47 -4.50 -11.42
N LEU A 165 -7.67 -4.20 -10.41
CA LEU A 165 -7.97 -4.55 -9.01
C LEU A 165 -9.26 -3.87 -8.52
N ARG A 166 -9.50 -2.61 -8.90
CA ARG A 166 -10.74 -1.91 -8.62
C ARG A 166 -11.96 -2.62 -9.25
N GLN A 167 -11.85 -3.07 -10.50
CA GLN A 167 -12.92 -3.85 -11.18
C GLN A 167 -13.21 -5.18 -10.47
N GLN A 168 -12.22 -5.73 -9.76
CA GLN A 168 -12.35 -6.92 -8.91
C GLN A 168 -12.91 -6.61 -7.52
N ASN A 169 -13.49 -5.43 -7.30
CA ASN A 169 -14.03 -4.97 -6.03
C ASN A 169 -13.00 -4.88 -4.88
N LYS A 170 -11.71 -4.74 -5.18
CA LYS A 170 -10.71 -4.48 -4.15
C LYS A 170 -10.86 -3.05 -3.61
N ILE A 171 -10.59 -2.88 -2.31
CA ILE A 171 -10.45 -1.56 -1.68
C ILE A 171 -9.01 -1.11 -1.88
N ILE A 172 -8.79 0.06 -2.46
CA ILE A 172 -7.45 0.55 -2.73
C ILE A 172 -7.29 1.94 -2.11
N VAL A 173 -6.30 2.11 -1.24
CA VAL A 173 -5.96 3.40 -0.65
C VAL A 173 -4.54 3.75 -1.02
N VAL A 174 -4.37 4.83 -1.77
CA VAL A 174 -3.06 5.38 -2.16
C VAL A 174 -2.78 6.61 -1.32
N ALA A 175 -1.68 6.61 -0.59
CA ALA A 175 -1.17 7.78 0.12
C ALA A 175 0.05 8.32 -0.63
N SER A 176 0.01 9.59 -1.04
CA SER A 176 1.13 10.23 -1.73
C SER A 176 1.08 11.75 -1.54
N HIS A 177 2.23 12.39 -1.80
CA HIS A 177 2.28 13.85 -1.80
C HIS A 177 1.46 14.39 -2.97
N ASP A 178 1.72 13.88 -4.19
CA ASP A 178 1.05 14.27 -5.41
C ASP A 178 0.11 13.16 -5.90
N GLN A 179 -0.87 13.55 -6.69
CA GLN A 179 -1.75 12.61 -7.35
C GLN A 179 -1.05 11.95 -8.54
N ILE A 180 -1.38 10.70 -8.79
CA ILE A 180 -1.01 10.03 -10.04
C ILE A 180 -2.03 10.48 -11.08
N ASN A 181 -1.60 11.31 -12.04
CA ASN A 181 -2.49 12.01 -12.97
C ASN A 181 -3.38 11.08 -13.80
N GLU A 182 -2.90 9.87 -14.10
CA GLU A 182 -3.61 8.87 -14.89
C GLU A 182 -4.69 8.09 -14.10
N LEU A 183 -4.77 8.32 -12.77
CA LEU A 183 -5.76 7.68 -11.89
C LEU A 183 -6.93 8.60 -11.60
N LYS A 184 -8.14 8.09 -11.85
CA LYS A 184 -9.37 8.72 -11.39
C LYS A 184 -9.77 8.13 -10.04
N TYR A 185 -9.55 8.91 -8.99
CA TYR A 185 -9.94 8.54 -7.63
C TYR A 185 -11.43 8.77 -7.40
N ASP A 186 -12.07 7.86 -6.68
CA ASP A 186 -13.49 7.98 -6.28
C ASP A 186 -13.64 9.04 -5.20
N ARG A 187 -12.72 9.00 -4.22
CA ARG A 187 -12.69 9.96 -3.11
C ARG A 187 -11.26 10.39 -2.83
N GLN A 188 -11.12 11.61 -2.39
CA GLN A 188 -9.83 12.21 -2.10
C GLN A 188 -9.85 12.88 -0.72
N PHE A 189 -8.81 12.64 0.04
CA PHE A 189 -8.64 13.19 1.37
C PHE A 189 -7.35 13.99 1.48
N VAL A 190 -7.33 14.95 2.40
CA VAL A 190 -6.12 15.67 2.80
C VAL A 190 -5.88 15.43 4.28
N LEU A 191 -4.69 14.92 4.60
CA LEU A 191 -4.21 14.82 5.97
C LEU A 191 -3.38 16.06 6.31
N LYS A 192 -3.94 16.95 7.12
CA LYS A 192 -3.28 18.19 7.55
C LYS A 192 -3.39 18.37 9.05
N LYS A 193 -2.25 18.60 9.72
CA LYS A 193 -2.16 18.81 11.18
C LYS A 193 -2.87 17.72 12.00
N GLY A 194 -2.78 16.46 11.53
CA GLY A 194 -3.35 15.28 12.20
C GLY A 194 -4.86 15.09 12.02
N ILE A 195 -5.49 15.86 11.12
CA ILE A 195 -6.91 15.76 10.79
C ILE A 195 -7.05 15.34 9.33
N LEU A 196 -7.83 14.30 9.07
CA LEU A 196 -8.18 13.85 7.74
C LEU A 196 -9.49 14.53 7.30
N ARG A 197 -9.47 15.16 6.15
CA ARG A 197 -10.66 15.82 5.58
C ARG A 197 -10.85 15.38 4.13
N GLU A 198 -12.07 15.04 3.78
CA GLU A 198 -12.42 14.75 2.39
C GLU A 198 -12.42 16.05 1.58
N LYS A 199 -11.81 16.01 0.39
CA LYS A 199 -11.90 17.12 -0.56
C LYS A 199 -13.31 17.15 -1.15
N GLN A 200 -13.97 18.28 -1.06
CA GLN A 200 -15.19 18.52 -1.84
C GLN A 200 -14.83 18.52 -3.34
N LYS A 201 -15.65 17.86 -4.15
CA LYS A 201 -15.51 17.85 -5.62
C LYS A 201 -15.73 19.22 -6.19
#